data_1c1e8908e81cce105df44d8a90a096d1
#
_entry.id   1c1e8908e81cce105df44d8a90a096d1
#
_cell.length_a   1.000
_cell.length_b   1.000
_cell.length_c   1.000
_cell.angle_alpha   90.00
_cell.angle_beta   90.00
_cell.angle_gamma   90.00
#
_symmetry.space_group_name_H-M   'P 1'
#
loop_
_entity.id
_entity.type
_entity.pdbx_description
1 polymer ?
#
loop_
_entity_poly.entity_id
_entity_poly.type
_entity_poly.pdbx_seq_one_letter_code
_entity_poly.pdbx_strand_id
1 'polypeptide(L)'
;MIKILFICHGNICRSPISEFVLKDMVEKLGIADKFDIASAATSTEEIWGGKGNPIYPPAQEVLRAHGIGKTAYTDFSGKRARQVTRRDYEYYDYLL
;
A
#
# COMPACT_ATOMS: atom_id res chain seq x y z
N MET A 1 -13.76 -10.17 -7.50
CA MET A 1 -12.86 -9.15 -6.91
C MET A 1 -11.45 -9.37 -7.44
N ILE A 2 -10.79 -8.30 -7.80
CA ILE A 2 -9.40 -8.33 -8.26
C ILE A 2 -8.51 -7.98 -7.07
N LYS A 3 -7.55 -8.85 -6.76
CA LYS A 3 -6.70 -8.74 -5.58
C LYS A 3 -5.27 -8.46 -6.02
N ILE A 4 -4.74 -7.28 -5.65
CA ILE A 4 -3.44 -6.79 -6.09
C ILE A 4 -2.58 -6.46 -4.89
N LEU A 5 -1.36 -7.01 -4.87
CA LEU A 5 -0.35 -6.69 -3.86
C LEU A 5 0.87 -6.05 -4.54
N PHE A 6 1.17 -4.83 -4.15
CA PHE A 6 2.40 -4.18 -4.57
C PHE A 6 3.54 -4.54 -3.63
N ILE A 7 4.70 -4.86 -4.17
CA ILE A 7 5.85 -5.32 -3.40
C ILE A 7 7.07 -4.47 -3.74
N CYS A 8 7.76 -4.01 -2.70
CA CYS A 8 9.09 -3.41 -2.85
C CYS A 8 9.97 -3.86 -1.69
N HIS A 9 11.22 -3.38 -1.64
CA HIS A 9 12.16 -3.83 -0.64
C HIS A 9 11.70 -3.52 0.80
N GLY A 10 11.36 -2.27 1.10
CA GLY A 10 11.07 -1.83 2.47
C GLY A 10 9.60 -1.60 2.80
N ASN A 11 8.73 -1.47 1.81
CA ASN A 11 7.32 -1.15 1.97
C ASN A 11 7.08 0.18 2.71
N ILE A 12 7.93 1.17 2.47
CA ILE A 12 7.73 2.52 3.02
C ILE A 12 7.67 3.61 1.93
N CYS A 13 8.03 3.32 0.69
CA CYS A 13 8.06 4.30 -0.39
C CYS A 13 7.33 3.82 -1.64
N ARG A 14 7.98 3.00 -2.46
CA ARG A 14 7.46 2.60 -3.79
C ARG A 14 6.15 1.83 -3.73
N SER A 15 6.09 0.78 -2.95
CA SER A 15 4.88 -0.05 -2.90
C SER A 15 3.70 0.65 -2.21
N PRO A 16 3.90 1.42 -1.11
CA PRO A 16 2.78 2.19 -0.55
C PRO A 16 2.27 3.28 -1.49
N ILE A 17 3.16 3.96 -2.22
CA ILE A 17 2.72 4.94 -3.22
C ILE A 17 1.84 4.25 -4.25
N SER A 18 2.28 3.13 -4.79
CA SER A 18 1.50 2.38 -5.78
C SER A 18 0.15 1.94 -5.22
N GLU A 19 0.13 1.46 -3.98
CA GLU A 19 -1.10 1.05 -3.31
C GLU A 19 -2.11 2.19 -3.27
N PHE A 20 -1.70 3.35 -2.74
CA PHE A 20 -2.63 4.45 -2.52
C PHE A 20 -2.98 5.21 -3.80
N VAL A 21 -2.09 5.25 -4.79
CA VAL A 21 -2.41 5.80 -6.12
C VAL A 21 -3.50 4.94 -6.77
N LEU A 22 -3.37 3.62 -6.75
CA LEU A 22 -4.39 2.76 -7.35
C LEU A 22 -5.71 2.83 -6.57
N LYS A 23 -5.66 2.87 -5.24
CA LYS A 23 -6.85 3.07 -4.41
C LYS A 23 -7.57 4.36 -4.79
N ASP A 24 -6.84 5.45 -4.96
CA ASP A 24 -7.42 6.73 -5.36
C ASP A 24 -8.08 6.63 -6.74
N MET A 25 -7.43 5.97 -7.69
CA MET A 25 -7.96 5.80 -9.04
C MET A 25 -9.27 5.02 -9.05
N VAL A 26 -9.31 3.87 -8.39
CA VAL A 26 -10.50 3.02 -8.39
C VAL A 26 -11.66 3.65 -7.61
N GLU A 27 -11.36 4.42 -6.57
CA GLU A 27 -12.38 5.15 -5.83
C GLU A 27 -13.01 6.24 -6.69
N LYS A 28 -12.20 7.01 -7.40
CA LYS A 28 -12.69 8.05 -8.31
C LYS A 28 -13.51 7.49 -9.47
N LEU A 29 -13.20 6.28 -9.90
CA LEU A 29 -13.95 5.59 -10.95
C LEU A 29 -15.21 4.89 -10.41
N GLY A 30 -15.41 4.88 -9.09
CA GLY A 30 -16.57 4.24 -8.48
C GLY A 30 -16.53 2.72 -8.48
N ILE A 31 -15.33 2.13 -8.59
CA ILE A 31 -15.15 0.67 -8.68
C ILE A 31 -14.27 0.09 -7.56
N ALA A 32 -14.06 0.86 -6.49
CA ALA A 32 -13.22 0.42 -5.37
C ALA A 32 -13.68 -0.90 -4.75
N ASP A 33 -14.98 -1.16 -4.75
CA ASP A 33 -15.57 -2.39 -4.23
C ASP A 33 -15.19 -3.65 -5.01
N LYS A 34 -14.64 -3.48 -6.21
CA LYS A 34 -14.20 -4.59 -7.08
C LYS A 34 -12.72 -4.95 -6.87
N PHE A 35 -12.02 -4.23 -6.00
CA PHE A 35 -10.59 -4.39 -5.78
C PHE A 35 -10.25 -4.60 -4.31
N ASP A 36 -9.26 -5.47 -4.07
CA ASP A 36 -8.57 -5.58 -2.79
C ASP A 36 -7.10 -5.24 -3.05
N ILE A 37 -6.65 -4.09 -2.56
CA ILE A 37 -5.35 -3.51 -2.88
C ILE A 37 -4.55 -3.35 -1.60
N ALA A 38 -3.30 -3.83 -1.62
CA ALA A 38 -2.40 -3.73 -0.47
C ALA A 38 -0.96 -3.63 -0.94
N SER A 39 -0.04 -3.49 0.01
CA SER A 39 1.39 -3.50 -0.27
C SER A 39 2.16 -4.18 0.85
N ALA A 40 3.35 -4.71 0.52
CA ALA A 40 4.21 -5.42 1.46
C ALA A 40 5.67 -5.29 1.04
N ALA A 41 6.58 -5.69 1.93
CA ALA A 41 8.02 -5.66 1.72
C ALA A 41 8.59 -7.06 1.50
N THR A 42 9.67 -7.15 0.73
CA THR A 42 10.46 -8.39 0.67
C THR A 42 11.38 -8.53 1.89
N SER A 43 11.77 -7.41 2.52
CA SER A 43 12.69 -7.42 3.66
C SER A 43 12.02 -6.98 4.95
N THR A 44 12.75 -7.09 6.06
CA THR A 44 12.30 -6.63 7.38
C THR A 44 13.05 -5.38 7.83
N GLU A 45 13.79 -4.70 6.95
CA GLU A 45 14.61 -3.54 7.32
C GLU A 45 13.81 -2.41 7.96
N GLU A 46 12.55 -2.24 7.55
CA GLU A 46 11.69 -1.18 8.06
C GLU A 46 10.73 -1.70 9.14
N ILE A 47 11.02 -2.85 9.74
CA ILE A 47 10.19 -3.44 10.78
C ILE A 47 11.03 -3.69 12.03
N TRP A 48 10.66 -3.05 13.14
CA TRP A 48 11.39 -3.11 14.40
C TRP A 48 10.47 -3.62 15.52
N GLY A 49 10.89 -4.69 16.20
CA GLY A 49 10.12 -5.23 17.32
C GLY A 49 8.68 -5.60 16.94
N GLY A 50 8.47 -6.09 15.70
CA GLY A 50 7.14 -6.42 15.21
C GLY A 50 6.32 -5.24 14.73
N LYS A 51 6.88 -4.01 14.76
CA LYS A 51 6.21 -2.81 14.30
C LYS A 51 6.86 -2.27 13.04
N GLY A 52 6.06 -2.11 11.99
CA GLY A 52 6.53 -1.50 10.75
C GLY A 52 6.60 0.01 10.86
N ASN A 53 7.57 0.59 10.15
CA ASN A 53 7.68 2.03 10.03
C ASN A 53 6.53 2.58 9.17
N PRO A 54 6.14 3.84 9.40
CA PRO A 54 5.15 4.50 8.54
C PRO A 54 5.74 4.76 7.14
N ILE A 55 4.90 5.22 6.23
CA ILE A 55 5.36 5.63 4.90
C ILE A 55 6.43 6.70 5.06
N TYR A 56 7.50 6.58 4.27
CA TYR A 56 8.59 7.54 4.21
C TYR A 56 8.04 8.97 4.03
N PRO A 57 8.41 9.95 4.89
CA PRO A 57 7.79 11.27 4.86
C PRO A 57 7.75 11.96 3.49
N PRO A 58 8.83 11.97 2.68
CA PRO A 58 8.73 12.53 1.33
C PRO A 58 7.69 11.84 0.43
N ALA A 59 7.50 10.53 0.59
CA ALA A 59 6.46 9.81 -0.15
C ALA A 59 5.06 10.24 0.30
N GLN A 60 4.87 10.48 1.59
CA GLN A 60 3.61 11.04 2.10
C GLN A 60 3.32 12.40 1.49
N GLU A 61 4.33 13.25 1.36
CA GLU A 61 4.17 14.58 0.76
C GLU A 61 3.75 14.48 -0.71
N VAL A 62 4.34 13.55 -1.45
CA VAL A 62 3.96 13.31 -2.85
C VAL A 62 2.49 12.91 -2.96
N LEU A 63 2.04 11.99 -2.10
CA LEU A 63 0.64 11.58 -2.09
C LEU A 63 -0.29 12.75 -1.79
N ARG A 64 0.04 13.56 -0.78
CA ARG A 64 -0.76 14.75 -0.43
C ARG A 64 -0.78 15.77 -1.54
N ALA A 65 0.33 15.99 -2.21
CA ALA A 65 0.43 16.94 -3.32
C ALA A 65 -0.48 16.55 -4.48
N HIS A 66 -0.75 15.25 -4.65
CA HIS A 66 -1.67 14.74 -5.66
C HIS A 66 -3.11 14.62 -5.17
N GLY A 67 -3.41 15.14 -3.99
CA GLY A 67 -4.77 15.11 -3.43
C GLY A 67 -5.21 13.76 -2.91
N ILE A 68 -4.27 12.84 -2.66
CA ILE A 68 -4.55 11.49 -2.15
C ILE A 68 -4.54 11.50 -0.63
N GLY A 69 -5.44 10.73 -0.02
CA GLY A 69 -5.50 10.60 1.44
C GLY A 69 -6.64 11.37 2.09
N LYS A 70 -7.56 11.94 1.30
CA LYS A 70 -8.67 12.77 1.80
C LYS A 70 -9.91 11.98 2.18
N THR A 71 -9.96 10.69 1.86
CA THR A 71 -11.09 9.81 2.17
C THR A 71 -10.64 8.72 3.12
N ALA A 72 -11.60 8.06 3.78
CA ALA A 72 -11.29 6.93 4.65
C ALA A 72 -10.57 5.80 3.88
N TYR A 73 -10.97 5.57 2.65
CA TYR A 73 -10.40 4.51 1.80
C TYR A 73 -8.95 4.81 1.40
N THR A 74 -8.61 6.07 1.17
CA THR A 74 -7.26 6.48 0.75
C THR A 74 -6.41 7.04 1.89
N ASP A 75 -6.89 7.00 3.11
CA ASP A 75 -6.13 7.48 4.27
C ASP A 75 -4.93 6.56 4.52
N PHE A 76 -3.73 7.07 4.26
CA PHE A 76 -2.48 6.33 4.39
C PHE A 76 -1.78 6.57 5.73
N SER A 77 -2.38 7.35 6.64
CA SER A 77 -1.75 7.71 7.91
C SER A 77 -1.47 6.51 8.81
N GLY A 78 -2.27 5.46 8.69
CA GLY A 78 -2.10 4.23 9.48
C GLY A 78 -1.29 3.14 8.78
N LYS A 79 -0.84 3.39 7.55
CA LYS A 79 -0.08 2.38 6.81
C LYS A 79 1.28 2.17 7.45
N ARG A 80 1.63 0.91 7.69
CA ARG A 80 2.91 0.50 8.24
C ARG A 80 3.55 -0.56 7.34
N ALA A 81 4.87 -0.58 7.31
CA ALA A 81 5.61 -1.62 6.58
C ALA A 81 5.25 -3.00 7.16
N ARG A 82 5.04 -3.96 6.27
CA ARG A 82 4.85 -5.36 6.65
C ARG A 82 5.57 -6.25 5.64
N GLN A 83 6.04 -7.41 6.08
CA GLN A 83 6.71 -8.34 5.18
C GLN A 83 5.69 -9.19 4.42
N VAL A 84 5.98 -9.45 3.15
CA VAL A 84 5.18 -10.37 2.34
C VAL A 84 5.21 -11.77 2.96
N THR A 85 4.09 -12.46 2.94
CA THR A 85 3.94 -13.79 3.49
C THR A 85 3.52 -14.79 2.41
N ARG A 86 3.60 -16.09 2.75
CA ARG A 86 3.10 -17.13 1.87
C ARG A 86 1.60 -16.98 1.61
N ARG A 87 0.85 -16.53 2.62
CA ARG A 87 -0.59 -16.26 2.48
C ARG A 87 -0.88 -15.20 1.43
N ASP A 88 -0.02 -14.20 1.32
CA ASP A 88 -0.16 -13.18 0.28
C ASP A 88 -0.07 -13.81 -1.11
N TYR A 89 0.87 -14.72 -1.29
CA TYR A 89 1.01 -15.46 -2.55
C TYR A 89 -0.23 -16.23 -2.94
N GLU A 90 -0.88 -16.81 -1.96
CA GLU A 90 -2.08 -17.62 -2.19
C GLU A 90 -3.34 -16.76 -2.38
N TYR A 91 -3.36 -15.59 -1.74
CA TYR A 91 -4.56 -14.74 -1.70
C TYR A 91 -4.64 -13.77 -2.90
N TYR A 92 -3.53 -13.13 -3.25
CA TYR A 92 -3.54 -12.08 -4.27
C TYR A 92 -3.45 -12.65 -5.68
N ASP A 93 -4.21 -12.06 -6.59
CA ASP A 93 -4.18 -12.45 -8.01
C ASP A 93 -2.92 -11.93 -8.69
N TYR A 94 -2.45 -10.75 -8.29
CA TYR A 94 -1.28 -10.09 -8.87
C TYR A 94 -0.34 -9.62 -7.78
N LEU A 95 0.93 -9.99 -7.92
CA LEU A 95 2.03 -9.49 -7.08
C LEU A 95 2.94 -8.66 -7.99
N LEU A 96 2.96 -7.35 -7.77
CA LEU A 96 3.63 -6.40 -8.67
C LEU A 96 4.79 -5.67 -8.03
#